data_f92fd7c65c2c162b6b5a560655710011
#
_entry.id   f92fd7c65c2c162b6b5a560655710011
#
_cell.length_a   1.000
_cell.length_b   1.000
_cell.length_c   1.000
_cell.angle_alpha   90.00
_cell.angle_beta   90.00
_cell.angle_gamma   90.00
#
_symmetry.space_group_name_H-M   'P 1'
#
loop_
_entity.id
_entity.type
_entity.pdbx_description
1 polymer ?
#
loop_
_entity_poly.entity_id
_entity_poly.type
_entity_poly.pdbx_seq_one_letter_code
_entity_poly.pdbx_strand_id
1 'polypeptide(L)'
;KVRPLFDEIGVPYEVWDTDVLAERYPFFEHGVHGEPSRPEDDRFWEEPEGEVTGVIFTPDSGYVSDPQLATHNLQRAAEAQGGVFRFNTEVVDIRRDSNRVAGITLADGTRVDAPVVVNVAGPHSFVINKMAGVYDSMNIKTKALRHEVHHVPSPPGIDYERDGIHTSDADLAIYIRPESGNNILIGSEDPACDPQVWVEDPDDYDDQVSDAQWNAQVLRLARRMPSLGVPPEKKGVVDLYDVSDDWLPIYDRTDLDGFYVAIGSSG
;
A
#
# COMPACT_ATOMS: atom_id res chain seq x y z
N LYS A 1 -14.78 8.40 -13.28
CA LYS A 1 -15.36 7.17 -12.68
C LYS A 1 -15.56 7.30 -11.15
N VAL A 2 -14.68 8.01 -10.42
CA VAL A 2 -14.68 8.13 -8.94
C VAL A 2 -15.74 9.11 -8.42
N ARG A 3 -15.97 10.25 -9.11
CA ARG A 3 -16.88 11.31 -8.66
C ARG A 3 -18.30 10.84 -8.28
N PRO A 4 -18.99 10.03 -9.09
CA PRO A 4 -20.33 9.54 -8.71
C PRO A 4 -20.33 8.73 -7.40
N LEU A 5 -19.23 8.01 -7.14
CA LEU A 5 -19.09 7.25 -5.89
C LEU A 5 -18.88 8.20 -4.70
N PHE A 6 -18.05 9.24 -4.86
CA PHE A 6 -17.87 10.26 -3.82
C PHE A 6 -19.17 10.99 -3.51
N ASP A 7 -19.95 11.33 -4.55
CA ASP A 7 -21.27 11.95 -4.39
C ASP A 7 -22.23 11.04 -3.60
N GLU A 8 -22.24 9.72 -3.92
CA GLU A 8 -23.11 8.74 -3.28
C GLU A 8 -22.82 8.57 -1.78
N ILE A 9 -21.54 8.52 -1.40
CA ILE A 9 -21.11 8.28 -0.01
C ILE A 9 -20.82 9.58 0.76
N GLY A 10 -20.96 10.74 0.12
CA GLY A 10 -20.82 12.06 0.75
C GLY A 10 -19.37 12.44 1.07
N VAL A 11 -18.39 11.98 0.28
CA VAL A 11 -16.99 12.44 0.41
C VAL A 11 -16.86 13.84 -0.19
N PRO A 12 -16.44 14.86 0.58
CA PRO A 12 -16.19 16.17 0.03
C PRO A 12 -14.98 16.17 -0.90
N TYR A 13 -15.13 16.76 -2.07
CA TYR A 13 -14.04 16.94 -3.01
C TYR A 13 -14.17 18.24 -3.81
N GLU A 14 -13.04 18.72 -4.31
CA GLU A 14 -12.94 19.81 -5.28
C GLU A 14 -12.43 19.25 -6.61
N VAL A 15 -12.84 19.87 -7.70
CA VAL A 15 -12.26 19.61 -9.02
C VAL A 15 -11.47 20.82 -9.44
N TRP A 16 -10.16 20.65 -9.55
CA TRP A 16 -9.27 21.69 -10.03
C TRP A 16 -8.95 21.48 -11.50
N ASP A 17 -8.94 22.55 -12.24
CA ASP A 17 -8.36 22.58 -13.58
C ASP A 17 -6.83 22.79 -13.50
N THR A 18 -6.20 22.81 -14.65
CA THR A 18 -4.73 22.95 -14.77
C THR A 18 -4.25 24.30 -14.25
N ASP A 19 -5.05 25.38 -14.41
CA ASP A 19 -4.67 26.70 -13.91
C ASP A 19 -4.60 26.74 -12.38
N VAL A 20 -5.58 26.15 -11.71
CA VAL A 20 -5.59 26.02 -10.25
C VAL A 20 -4.46 25.12 -9.75
N LEU A 21 -4.16 24.03 -10.46
CA LEU A 21 -3.04 23.16 -10.13
C LEU A 21 -1.71 23.89 -10.25
N ALA A 22 -1.50 24.65 -11.34
CA ALA A 22 -0.30 25.43 -11.60
C ALA A 22 -0.08 26.55 -10.57
N GLU A 23 -1.16 27.17 -10.10
CA GLU A 23 -1.08 28.20 -9.05
C GLU A 23 -0.70 27.59 -7.70
N ARG A 24 -1.32 26.45 -7.31
CA ARG A 24 -1.13 25.83 -6.02
C ARG A 24 0.15 25.01 -5.91
N TYR A 25 0.53 24.32 -6.99
CA TYR A 25 1.68 23.41 -7.05
C TYR A 25 2.54 23.69 -8.29
N PRO A 26 3.17 24.87 -8.38
CA PRO A 26 3.91 25.34 -9.56
C PRO A 26 5.19 24.53 -9.84
N PHE A 27 5.56 23.61 -8.97
CA PHE A 27 6.72 22.74 -9.13
C PHE A 27 6.38 21.43 -9.88
N PHE A 28 5.11 21.17 -10.18
CA PHE A 28 4.72 20.05 -11.03
C PHE A 28 4.73 20.46 -12.50
N GLU A 29 5.21 19.58 -13.35
CA GLU A 29 5.01 19.61 -14.78
C GLU A 29 3.60 19.08 -15.08
N HIS A 30 2.86 19.72 -15.99
CA HIS A 30 1.43 19.46 -16.20
C HIS A 30 1.12 18.69 -17.49
N GLY A 31 2.14 18.28 -18.24
CA GLY A 31 1.95 17.51 -19.46
C GLY A 31 1.44 16.09 -19.21
N VAL A 32 0.81 15.53 -20.24
CA VAL A 32 0.35 14.15 -20.24
C VAL A 32 1.43 13.25 -20.83
N HIS A 33 1.89 12.28 -20.04
CA HIS A 33 2.98 11.36 -20.42
C HIS A 33 2.48 10.08 -21.11
N GLY A 34 1.16 9.90 -21.19
CA GLY A 34 0.53 8.77 -21.86
C GLY A 34 0.51 7.50 -21.01
N GLU A 35 0.59 6.34 -21.66
CA GLU A 35 0.57 5.06 -20.95
C GLU A 35 1.88 4.87 -20.17
N PRO A 36 1.80 4.52 -18.86
CA PRO A 36 2.98 4.34 -18.04
C PRO A 36 3.99 3.38 -18.67
N SER A 37 5.25 3.76 -18.64
CA SER A 37 6.38 3.00 -19.18
C SER A 37 7.56 2.99 -18.21
N ARG A 38 8.58 2.22 -18.52
CA ARG A 38 9.81 2.13 -17.73
C ARG A 38 10.96 2.84 -18.43
N PRO A 39 12.02 3.28 -17.70
CA PRO A 39 13.17 3.99 -18.30
C PRO A 39 13.91 3.22 -19.39
N GLU A 40 13.74 1.89 -19.46
CA GLU A 40 14.32 1.03 -20.49
C GLU A 40 13.54 1.07 -21.83
N ASP A 41 12.33 1.63 -21.83
CA ASP A 41 11.49 1.81 -23.01
C ASP A 41 11.72 3.23 -23.58
N ASP A 42 11.96 3.36 -24.88
CA ASP A 42 12.18 4.66 -25.54
C ASP A 42 11.00 5.62 -25.33
N ARG A 43 9.77 5.12 -25.24
CA ARG A 43 8.56 5.91 -24.97
C ARG A 43 8.62 6.67 -23.64
N PHE A 44 9.38 6.15 -22.68
CA PHE A 44 9.56 6.83 -21.40
C PHE A 44 10.17 8.23 -21.56
N TRP A 45 10.99 8.44 -22.59
CA TRP A 45 11.73 9.67 -22.81
C TRP A 45 11.07 10.61 -23.82
N GLU A 46 9.91 10.24 -24.37
CA GLU A 46 9.12 11.12 -25.22
C GLU A 46 8.61 12.33 -24.45
N GLU A 47 8.55 13.48 -25.11
CA GLU A 47 8.00 14.70 -24.52
C GLU A 47 6.50 14.52 -24.25
N PRO A 48 5.98 15.11 -23.15
CA PRO A 48 4.56 15.02 -22.83
C PRO A 48 3.71 15.73 -23.91
N GLU A 49 2.52 15.18 -24.19
CA GLU A 49 1.58 15.74 -25.16
C GLU A 49 0.37 16.35 -24.45
N GLY A 50 0.11 17.65 -24.70
CA GLY A 50 -1.01 18.35 -24.09
C GLY A 50 -0.83 18.60 -22.60
N GLU A 51 -1.94 18.75 -21.89
CA GLU A 51 -1.96 19.02 -20.44
C GLU A 51 -2.94 18.09 -19.72
N VAL A 52 -2.65 17.77 -18.47
CA VAL A 52 -3.61 17.06 -17.60
C VAL A 52 -4.91 17.84 -17.51
N THR A 53 -6.03 17.15 -17.62
CA THR A 53 -7.36 17.80 -17.71
C THR A 53 -7.87 18.34 -16.36
N GLY A 54 -7.19 18.01 -15.26
CA GLY A 54 -7.52 18.45 -13.92
C GLY A 54 -7.24 17.40 -12.85
N VAL A 55 -7.53 17.77 -11.61
CA VAL A 55 -7.28 17.00 -10.41
C VAL A 55 -8.55 16.90 -9.58
N ILE A 56 -8.76 15.77 -8.92
CA ILE A 56 -9.74 15.63 -7.84
C ILE A 56 -8.99 15.81 -6.52
N PHE A 57 -9.29 16.86 -5.81
CA PHE A 57 -8.72 17.15 -4.50
C PHE A 57 -9.73 16.85 -3.39
N THR A 58 -9.33 16.08 -2.40
CA THR A 58 -10.14 15.70 -1.25
C THR A 58 -9.58 16.42 0.00
N PRO A 59 -10.17 17.55 0.42
CA PRO A 59 -9.61 18.44 1.46
C PRO A 59 -9.50 17.76 2.84
N ASP A 60 -10.40 16.81 3.12
CA ASP A 60 -10.45 16.10 4.40
C ASP A 60 -9.65 14.79 4.39
N SER A 61 -8.91 14.53 3.32
CA SER A 61 -8.05 13.36 3.23
C SER A 61 -6.71 13.59 3.92
N GLY A 62 -6.08 12.49 4.31
CA GLY A 62 -4.77 12.53 4.93
C GLY A 62 -4.08 11.18 4.83
N TYR A 63 -2.92 11.09 5.43
CA TYR A 63 -2.15 9.85 5.54
C TYR A 63 -1.63 9.66 6.97
N VAL A 64 -1.34 8.42 7.32
CA VAL A 64 -0.71 8.10 8.60
C VAL A 64 0.81 8.31 8.46
N SER A 65 1.33 9.33 9.12
CA SER A 65 2.77 9.68 9.05
C SER A 65 3.64 8.72 9.86
N ASP A 66 3.08 8.13 10.93
CA ASP A 66 3.76 7.15 11.79
C ASP A 66 2.84 5.95 12.03
N PRO A 67 2.92 4.90 11.19
CA PRO A 67 2.09 3.71 11.30
C PRO A 67 2.39 2.90 12.58
N GLN A 68 3.62 2.93 13.08
CA GLN A 68 3.98 2.23 14.32
C GLN A 68 3.29 2.89 15.53
N LEU A 69 3.34 4.21 15.61
CA LEU A 69 2.65 4.96 16.67
C LEU A 69 1.14 4.78 16.58
N ALA A 70 0.55 4.83 15.39
CA ALA A 70 -0.86 4.60 15.19
C ALA A 70 -1.29 3.20 15.67
N THR A 71 -0.55 2.17 15.28
CA THR A 71 -0.78 0.78 15.71
C THR A 71 -0.61 0.63 17.23
N HIS A 72 0.43 1.25 17.81
CA HIS A 72 0.62 1.23 19.26
C HIS A 72 -0.54 1.91 20.02
N ASN A 73 -1.07 3.02 19.51
CA ASN A 73 -2.22 3.67 20.11
C ASN A 73 -3.48 2.78 20.07
N LEU A 74 -3.72 2.07 18.97
CA LEU A 74 -4.81 1.09 18.86
C LEU A 74 -4.61 -0.08 19.82
N GLN A 75 -3.39 -0.59 19.95
CA GLN A 75 -3.06 -1.62 20.94
C GLN A 75 -3.40 -1.15 22.35
N ARG A 76 -2.94 0.05 22.75
CA ARG A 76 -3.21 0.58 24.10
C ARG A 76 -4.70 0.77 24.35
N ALA A 77 -5.45 1.20 23.34
CA ALA A 77 -6.90 1.33 23.43
C ALA A 77 -7.58 -0.04 23.63
N ALA A 78 -7.14 -1.08 22.92
CA ALA A 78 -7.66 -2.44 23.08
C ALA A 78 -7.31 -3.03 24.45
N GLU A 79 -6.08 -2.84 24.94
CA GLU A 79 -5.67 -3.27 26.30
C GLU A 79 -6.53 -2.62 27.38
N ALA A 80 -6.85 -1.33 27.23
CA ALA A 80 -7.74 -0.63 28.17
C ALA A 80 -9.17 -1.19 28.20
N GLN A 81 -9.57 -1.94 27.17
CA GLN A 81 -10.83 -2.69 27.11
C GLN A 81 -10.68 -4.17 27.47
N GLY A 82 -9.53 -4.59 28.01
CA GLY A 82 -9.27 -5.95 28.43
C GLY A 82 -8.67 -6.86 27.34
N GLY A 83 -8.27 -6.29 26.20
CA GLY A 83 -7.53 -7.02 25.18
C GLY A 83 -6.19 -7.52 25.69
N VAL A 84 -5.77 -8.71 25.27
CA VAL A 84 -4.49 -9.32 25.64
C VAL A 84 -3.67 -9.53 24.37
N PHE A 85 -2.46 -8.96 24.36
CA PHE A 85 -1.50 -9.12 23.27
C PHE A 85 -0.39 -10.08 23.68
N ARG A 86 -0.05 -11.02 22.79
CA ARG A 86 1.09 -11.91 22.92
C ARG A 86 2.02 -11.71 21.75
N PHE A 87 3.11 -10.99 21.98
CA PHE A 87 4.16 -10.77 20.97
C PHE A 87 5.15 -11.95 20.95
N ASN A 88 5.93 -12.06 19.88
CA ASN A 88 6.91 -13.13 19.67
C ASN A 88 6.27 -14.52 19.87
N THR A 89 5.05 -14.67 19.35
CA THR A 89 4.24 -15.88 19.57
C THR A 89 3.70 -16.34 18.22
N GLU A 90 4.32 -17.36 17.68
CA GLU A 90 3.96 -17.95 16.39
C GLU A 90 2.78 -18.90 16.54
N VAL A 91 1.80 -18.79 15.65
CA VAL A 91 0.69 -19.73 15.48
C VAL A 91 1.07 -20.75 14.41
N VAL A 92 1.08 -22.02 14.78
CA VAL A 92 1.49 -23.12 13.90
C VAL A 92 0.34 -24.03 13.47
N ASP A 93 -0.85 -23.85 14.06
CA ASP A 93 -2.03 -24.66 13.70
C ASP A 93 -3.33 -23.94 14.07
N ILE A 94 -4.32 -24.02 13.19
CA ILE A 94 -5.71 -23.65 13.45
C ILE A 94 -6.46 -24.94 13.77
N ARG A 95 -6.76 -25.14 15.04
CA ARG A 95 -7.46 -26.35 15.52
C ARG A 95 -8.91 -26.37 15.10
N ARG A 96 -9.39 -27.53 14.70
CA ARG A 96 -10.74 -27.75 14.21
C ARG A 96 -11.40 -28.88 14.98
N ASP A 97 -12.71 -28.75 15.20
CA ASP A 97 -13.60 -29.83 15.59
C ASP A 97 -14.68 -29.92 14.50
N SER A 98 -14.57 -30.98 13.68
CA SER A 98 -15.41 -31.13 12.48
C SER A 98 -15.29 -29.92 11.54
N ASN A 99 -16.37 -29.22 11.27
CA ASN A 99 -16.39 -28.02 10.43
C ASN A 99 -16.43 -26.72 11.24
N ARG A 100 -15.87 -26.73 12.45
CA ARG A 100 -15.80 -25.54 13.33
C ARG A 100 -14.41 -25.32 13.85
N VAL A 101 -14.01 -24.05 13.99
CA VAL A 101 -12.77 -23.72 14.67
C VAL A 101 -12.87 -24.05 16.18
N ALA A 102 -11.81 -24.61 16.74
CA ALA A 102 -11.71 -24.94 18.17
C ALA A 102 -10.62 -24.13 18.90
N GLY A 103 -9.85 -23.34 18.17
CA GLY A 103 -8.77 -22.52 18.69
C GLY A 103 -7.49 -22.63 17.87
N ILE A 104 -6.37 -22.33 18.50
CA ILE A 104 -5.05 -22.32 17.85
C ILE A 104 -4.03 -23.15 18.65
N THR A 105 -2.94 -23.54 17.98
CA THR A 105 -1.75 -24.11 18.62
C THR A 105 -0.56 -23.19 18.34
N LEU A 106 0.22 -22.89 19.36
CA LEU A 106 1.43 -22.07 19.29
C LEU A 106 2.66 -22.95 19.06
N ALA A 107 3.75 -22.34 18.57
CA ALA A 107 5.00 -23.06 18.29
C ALA A 107 5.61 -23.77 19.51
N ASP A 108 5.38 -23.27 20.73
CA ASP A 108 5.78 -23.90 21.98
C ASP A 108 4.88 -25.07 22.41
N GLY A 109 3.88 -25.43 21.61
CA GLY A 109 2.89 -26.47 21.89
C GLY A 109 1.70 -26.02 22.74
N THR A 110 1.67 -24.77 23.19
CA THR A 110 0.53 -24.23 23.94
C THR A 110 -0.73 -24.22 23.07
N ARG A 111 -1.83 -24.70 23.63
CA ARG A 111 -3.14 -24.64 22.98
C ARG A 111 -3.98 -23.52 23.59
N VAL A 112 -4.56 -22.72 22.74
CA VAL A 112 -5.52 -21.68 23.12
C VAL A 112 -6.89 -22.05 22.55
N ASP A 113 -7.84 -22.36 23.42
CA ASP A 113 -9.21 -22.67 23.01
C ASP A 113 -9.96 -21.38 22.71
N ALA A 114 -10.59 -21.33 21.56
CA ALA A 114 -11.37 -20.19 21.11
C ALA A 114 -12.51 -20.65 20.18
N PRO A 115 -13.76 -20.21 20.43
CA PRO A 115 -14.87 -20.50 19.52
C PRO A 115 -14.87 -19.63 18.26
N VAL A 116 -14.05 -18.59 18.25
CA VAL A 116 -13.87 -17.66 17.13
C VAL A 116 -12.38 -17.37 16.96
N VAL A 117 -11.92 -17.44 15.73
CA VAL A 117 -10.57 -17.01 15.29
C VAL A 117 -10.75 -16.06 14.12
N VAL A 118 -10.05 -14.92 14.14
CA VAL A 118 -10.06 -13.94 13.07
C VAL A 118 -8.64 -13.83 12.50
N ASN A 119 -8.49 -14.13 11.24
CA ASN A 119 -7.23 -13.94 10.53
C ASN A 119 -7.08 -12.48 10.11
N VAL A 120 -6.06 -11.82 10.64
CA VAL A 120 -5.67 -10.43 10.32
C VAL A 120 -4.15 -10.34 10.10
N ALA A 121 -3.58 -11.42 9.55
CA ALA A 121 -2.13 -11.63 9.54
C ALA A 121 -1.40 -10.86 8.40
N GLY A 122 -2.05 -9.93 7.72
CA GLY A 122 -1.44 -9.15 6.64
C GLY A 122 -0.83 -10.07 5.56
N PRO A 123 0.42 -9.89 5.16
CA PRO A 123 1.06 -10.71 4.12
C PRO A 123 1.08 -12.22 4.41
N HIS A 124 0.98 -12.62 5.68
CA HIS A 124 0.88 -14.02 6.08
C HIS A 124 -0.55 -14.59 6.02
N SER A 125 -1.54 -13.78 5.65
CA SER A 125 -2.95 -14.17 5.68
C SER A 125 -3.25 -15.42 4.86
N PHE A 126 -2.63 -15.55 3.67
CA PHE A 126 -2.82 -16.73 2.83
C PHE A 126 -2.22 -18.00 3.47
N VAL A 127 -1.14 -17.88 4.25
CA VAL A 127 -0.53 -18.98 5.00
C VAL A 127 -1.49 -19.46 6.08
N ILE A 128 -2.06 -18.53 6.86
CA ILE A 128 -3.05 -18.83 7.90
C ILE A 128 -4.33 -19.44 7.30
N ASN A 129 -4.79 -18.95 6.13
CA ASN A 129 -5.94 -19.52 5.43
C ASN A 129 -5.67 -20.95 4.93
N LYS A 130 -4.45 -21.25 4.45
CA LYS A 130 -4.02 -22.61 4.11
C LYS A 130 -3.98 -23.50 5.36
N MET A 131 -3.42 -23.00 6.47
CA MET A 131 -3.37 -23.68 7.75
C MET A 131 -4.78 -24.02 8.28
N ALA A 132 -5.73 -23.10 8.14
CA ALA A 132 -7.14 -23.32 8.46
C ALA A 132 -7.87 -24.24 7.46
N GLY A 133 -7.26 -24.58 6.32
CA GLY A 133 -7.85 -25.42 5.28
C GLY A 133 -9.03 -24.77 4.55
N VAL A 134 -9.08 -23.43 4.49
CA VAL A 134 -10.14 -22.67 3.82
C VAL A 134 -9.67 -22.00 2.52
N TYR A 135 -8.35 -21.92 2.30
CA TYR A 135 -7.77 -21.18 1.18
C TYR A 135 -8.30 -21.64 -0.19
N ASP A 136 -8.43 -22.96 -0.40
CA ASP A 136 -8.83 -23.50 -1.71
C ASP A 136 -10.32 -23.25 -2.01
N SER A 137 -11.17 -23.13 -1.00
CA SER A 137 -12.61 -22.86 -1.14
C SER A 137 -12.94 -21.37 -1.27
N MET A 138 -11.99 -20.47 -1.01
CA MET A 138 -12.19 -19.03 -1.16
C MET A 138 -12.32 -18.65 -2.64
N ASN A 139 -13.34 -17.84 -2.96
CA ASN A 139 -13.55 -17.31 -4.31
C ASN A 139 -12.53 -16.22 -4.68
N ILE A 140 -12.18 -15.37 -3.71
CA ILE A 140 -11.15 -14.34 -3.82
C ILE A 140 -10.06 -14.69 -2.81
N LYS A 141 -8.83 -14.71 -3.26
CA LYS A 141 -7.67 -15.11 -2.46
C LYS A 141 -6.72 -13.95 -2.26
N THR A 142 -5.90 -14.02 -1.22
CA THR A 142 -4.79 -13.09 -1.05
C THR A 142 -3.45 -13.77 -1.29
N LYS A 143 -2.46 -12.98 -1.67
CA LYS A 143 -1.05 -13.37 -1.82
C LYS A 143 -0.16 -12.23 -1.33
N ALA A 144 1.05 -12.56 -0.94
CA ALA A 144 2.05 -11.57 -0.62
C ALA A 144 2.70 -11.03 -1.90
N LEU A 145 2.66 -9.70 -2.08
CA LEU A 145 3.32 -9.00 -3.18
C LEU A 145 4.44 -8.14 -2.62
N ARG A 146 5.67 -8.35 -3.12
CA ARG A 146 6.82 -7.55 -2.73
C ARG A 146 6.72 -6.15 -3.32
N HIS A 147 6.75 -5.14 -2.46
CA HIS A 147 6.71 -3.73 -2.82
C HIS A 147 7.94 -2.97 -2.35
N GLU A 148 8.32 -1.97 -3.14
CA GLU A 148 9.37 -1.02 -2.80
C GLU A 148 8.77 0.38 -2.71
N VAL A 149 9.05 1.06 -1.60
CA VAL A 149 8.70 2.47 -1.39
C VAL A 149 9.99 3.24 -1.17
N HIS A 150 10.20 4.29 -1.95
CA HIS A 150 11.43 5.05 -1.94
C HIS A 150 11.23 6.44 -1.33
N HIS A 151 12.30 7.08 -0.90
CA HIS A 151 12.27 8.48 -0.55
C HIS A 151 13.46 9.24 -1.11
N VAL A 152 13.20 10.46 -1.55
CA VAL A 152 14.20 11.37 -2.11
C VAL A 152 14.10 12.72 -1.44
N PRO A 153 15.19 13.49 -1.32
CA PRO A 153 15.12 14.87 -0.86
C PRO A 153 14.22 15.72 -1.75
N SER A 154 13.48 16.63 -1.16
CA SER A 154 12.71 17.63 -1.93
C SER A 154 13.66 18.49 -2.78
N PRO A 155 13.19 18.99 -3.94
CA PRO A 155 13.97 19.90 -4.76
C PRO A 155 14.40 21.16 -4.00
N PRO A 156 15.56 21.76 -4.34
CA PRO A 156 16.01 23.00 -3.72
C PRO A 156 14.97 24.12 -3.80
N GLY A 157 14.64 24.72 -2.69
CA GLY A 157 13.65 25.81 -2.59
C GLY A 157 12.21 25.35 -2.39
N ILE A 158 11.95 24.04 -2.35
CA ILE A 158 10.63 23.45 -2.06
C ILE A 158 10.68 22.80 -0.68
N ASP A 159 9.75 23.18 0.18
CA ASP A 159 9.49 22.53 1.46
C ASP A 159 8.29 21.58 1.30
N TYR A 160 8.55 20.39 0.73
CA TYR A 160 7.48 19.44 0.43
C TYR A 160 6.89 18.81 1.69
N GLU A 161 7.65 18.75 2.79
CA GLU A 161 7.15 18.29 4.09
C GLU A 161 6.01 19.19 4.61
N ARG A 162 6.13 20.51 4.38
CA ARG A 162 5.12 21.49 4.80
C ARG A 162 4.04 21.73 3.75
N ASP A 163 4.45 21.91 2.49
CA ASP A 163 3.59 22.42 1.42
C ASP A 163 3.10 21.32 0.46
N GLY A 164 3.66 20.11 0.57
CA GLY A 164 3.28 18.97 -0.25
C GLY A 164 1.98 18.31 0.23
N ILE A 165 1.41 17.52 -0.66
CA ILE A 165 0.20 16.71 -0.40
C ILE A 165 0.45 15.26 -0.82
N HIS A 166 -0.38 14.35 -0.31
CA HIS A 166 -0.48 13.02 -0.89
C HIS A 166 -1.11 13.14 -2.29
N THR A 167 -0.41 12.64 -3.29
CA THR A 167 -0.83 12.69 -4.70
C THR A 167 -0.74 11.31 -5.31
N SER A 168 -1.79 10.87 -5.97
CA SER A 168 -1.83 9.72 -6.86
C SER A 168 -1.77 10.26 -8.30
N ASP A 169 -0.79 9.83 -9.06
CA ASP A 169 -0.56 10.23 -10.45
C ASP A 169 -0.74 9.03 -11.38
N ALA A 170 -1.96 8.86 -11.85
CA ALA A 170 -2.31 7.74 -12.72
C ALA A 170 -1.62 7.81 -14.12
N ASP A 171 -1.15 8.98 -14.54
CA ASP A 171 -0.44 9.17 -15.80
C ASP A 171 0.98 8.58 -15.73
N LEU A 172 1.66 8.78 -14.61
CA LEU A 172 3.00 8.24 -14.36
C LEU A 172 2.99 6.97 -13.49
N ALA A 173 1.81 6.57 -13.01
CA ALA A 173 1.59 5.40 -12.14
C ALA A 173 2.48 5.40 -10.89
N ILE A 174 2.54 6.53 -10.23
CA ILE A 174 3.18 6.70 -8.93
C ILE A 174 2.25 7.40 -7.95
N TYR A 175 2.40 7.12 -6.68
CA TYR A 175 1.92 7.99 -5.63
C TYR A 175 3.10 8.62 -4.89
N ILE A 176 2.88 9.82 -4.39
CA ILE A 176 3.86 10.55 -3.58
C ILE A 176 3.20 11.14 -2.35
N ARG A 177 3.96 11.33 -1.29
CA ARG A 177 3.54 12.07 -0.11
C ARG A 177 4.71 12.77 0.58
N PRO A 178 4.43 13.79 1.40
CA PRO A 178 5.43 14.36 2.30
C PRO A 178 6.05 13.30 3.22
N GLU A 179 7.36 13.42 3.48
CA GLU A 179 8.08 12.59 4.43
C GLU A 179 9.03 13.44 5.27
N SER A 180 9.28 12.99 6.50
CA SER A 180 10.11 13.70 7.49
C SER A 180 11.48 14.06 6.97
N GLY A 181 12.00 15.22 7.38
CA GLY A 181 13.29 15.73 6.95
C GLY A 181 13.27 16.36 5.56
N ASN A 182 12.13 16.89 5.16
CA ASN A 182 11.87 17.47 3.84
C ASN A 182 12.18 16.50 2.70
N ASN A 183 11.66 15.30 2.80
CA ASN A 183 11.74 14.28 1.77
C ASN A 183 10.36 14.08 1.09
N ILE A 184 10.39 13.45 -0.06
CA ILE A 184 9.22 12.95 -0.79
C ILE A 184 9.29 11.43 -0.76
N LEU A 185 8.26 10.80 -0.23
CA LEU A 185 8.07 9.36 -0.34
C LEU A 185 7.39 9.05 -1.67
N ILE A 186 7.85 7.99 -2.34
CA ILE A 186 7.37 7.58 -3.67
C ILE A 186 7.05 6.10 -3.64
N GLY A 187 5.88 5.73 -4.14
CA GLY A 187 5.50 4.34 -4.39
C GLY A 187 4.93 4.15 -5.80
N SER A 188 4.84 2.90 -6.24
CA SER A 188 4.24 2.53 -7.52
C SER A 188 2.73 2.31 -7.37
N GLU A 189 1.96 2.64 -8.41
CA GLU A 189 0.55 2.24 -8.58
C GLU A 189 0.42 0.96 -9.43
N ASP A 190 1.48 0.16 -9.49
CA ASP A 190 1.54 -1.14 -10.16
C ASP A 190 1.03 -1.14 -11.61
N PRO A 191 1.57 -0.26 -12.47
CA PRO A 191 1.20 -0.29 -13.87
C PRO A 191 1.60 -1.62 -14.52
N ALA A 192 0.91 -1.98 -15.58
CA ALA A 192 1.16 -3.25 -16.28
C ALA A 192 2.60 -3.44 -16.79
N CYS A 193 3.37 -2.35 -16.93
CA CYS A 193 4.79 -2.39 -17.31
C CYS A 193 5.73 -2.73 -16.14
N ASP A 194 5.27 -2.65 -14.89
CA ASP A 194 6.08 -3.00 -13.73
C ASP A 194 5.92 -4.49 -13.40
N PRO A 195 7.01 -5.24 -13.16
CA PRO A 195 6.92 -6.64 -12.79
C PRO A 195 6.35 -6.81 -11.40
N GLN A 196 5.35 -7.65 -11.24
CA GLN A 196 4.83 -8.05 -9.94
C GLN A 196 5.66 -9.21 -9.39
N VAL A 197 6.24 -9.04 -8.21
CA VAL A 197 7.07 -10.06 -7.53
C VAL A 197 6.26 -10.68 -6.40
N TRP A 198 5.57 -11.79 -6.73
CA TRP A 198 4.81 -12.56 -5.76
C TRP A 198 5.73 -13.41 -4.89
N VAL A 199 5.43 -13.45 -3.59
CA VAL A 199 6.24 -14.13 -2.56
C VAL A 199 5.47 -15.33 -2.03
N GLU A 200 6.09 -16.50 -2.07
CA GLU A 200 5.50 -17.76 -1.57
C GLU A 200 5.72 -17.95 -0.06
N ASP A 201 6.83 -17.46 0.47
CA ASP A 201 7.15 -17.48 1.89
C ASP A 201 7.37 -16.04 2.38
N PRO A 202 6.41 -15.47 3.13
CA PRO A 202 6.53 -14.10 3.64
C PRO A 202 7.68 -13.86 4.62
N ASP A 203 8.31 -14.92 5.13
CA ASP A 203 9.49 -14.83 6.00
C ASP A 203 10.82 -14.93 5.22
N ASP A 204 10.77 -15.25 3.90
CA ASP A 204 11.97 -15.39 3.05
C ASP A 204 11.78 -14.67 1.71
N TYR A 205 12.12 -13.39 1.67
CA TYR A 205 12.10 -12.58 0.45
C TYR A 205 13.28 -11.60 0.43
N ASP A 206 13.61 -11.08 -0.77
CA ASP A 206 14.62 -10.04 -0.92
C ASP A 206 14.12 -8.69 -0.39
N ASP A 207 14.65 -8.24 0.75
CA ASP A 207 14.33 -7.00 1.43
C ASP A 207 15.19 -5.80 0.97
N GLN A 208 15.97 -5.96 -0.12
CA GLN A 208 16.86 -4.91 -0.61
C GLN A 208 16.19 -4.11 -1.74
N VAL A 209 16.38 -2.78 -1.69
CA VAL A 209 15.93 -1.87 -2.75
C VAL A 209 16.65 -2.20 -4.07
N SER A 210 15.87 -2.49 -5.11
CA SER A 210 16.39 -2.81 -6.44
C SER A 210 16.73 -1.55 -7.25
N ASP A 211 17.72 -1.66 -8.15
CA ASP A 211 18.03 -0.58 -9.11
C ASP A 211 16.86 -0.34 -10.06
N ALA A 212 16.24 -1.41 -10.51
CA ALA A 212 15.18 -1.34 -11.50
C ALA A 212 13.94 -0.58 -10.99
N GLN A 213 13.49 -0.86 -9.76
CA GLN A 213 12.31 -0.22 -9.21
C GLN A 213 12.62 1.20 -8.72
N TRP A 214 13.81 1.42 -8.14
CA TRP A 214 14.29 2.75 -7.81
C TRP A 214 14.27 3.67 -9.04
N ASN A 215 14.92 3.25 -10.13
CA ASN A 215 14.97 4.04 -11.34
C ASN A 215 13.57 4.31 -11.92
N ALA A 216 12.71 3.30 -11.96
CA ALA A 216 11.35 3.48 -12.47
C ALA A 216 10.59 4.54 -11.69
N GLN A 217 10.53 4.43 -10.36
CA GLN A 217 9.73 5.34 -9.53
C GLN A 217 10.34 6.75 -9.47
N VAL A 218 11.66 6.86 -9.23
CA VAL A 218 12.30 8.18 -9.07
C VAL A 218 12.35 8.95 -10.38
N LEU A 219 12.58 8.28 -11.51
CA LEU A 219 12.56 8.95 -12.82
C LEU A 219 11.14 9.32 -13.26
N ARG A 220 10.11 8.52 -12.93
CA ARG A 220 8.71 8.94 -13.12
C ARG A 220 8.40 10.21 -12.32
N LEU A 221 8.83 10.27 -11.04
CA LEU A 221 8.67 11.50 -10.26
C LEU A 221 9.45 12.68 -10.88
N ALA A 222 10.68 12.46 -11.37
CA ALA A 222 11.46 13.51 -12.01
C ALA A 222 10.79 14.07 -13.27
N ARG A 223 9.99 13.30 -13.96
CA ARG A 223 9.16 13.77 -15.07
C ARG A 223 8.02 14.70 -14.61
N ARG A 224 7.37 14.38 -13.48
CA ARG A 224 6.33 15.24 -12.90
C ARG A 224 6.92 16.43 -12.15
N MET A 225 8.13 16.31 -11.65
CA MET A 225 8.83 17.33 -10.88
C MET A 225 10.24 17.57 -11.46
N PRO A 226 10.36 18.34 -12.57
CA PRO A 226 11.63 18.48 -13.30
C PRO A 226 12.78 19.09 -12.51
N SER A 227 12.48 19.80 -11.40
CA SER A 227 13.50 20.32 -10.47
C SER A 227 14.05 19.26 -9.52
N LEU A 228 13.52 18.04 -9.54
CA LEU A 228 14.00 16.93 -8.69
C LEU A 228 15.39 16.51 -9.12
N GLY A 229 16.35 16.64 -8.20
CA GLY A 229 17.66 16.03 -8.36
C GLY A 229 17.59 14.54 -8.03
N VAL A 230 17.87 13.68 -9.00
CA VAL A 230 17.92 12.23 -8.75
C VAL A 230 19.15 11.91 -7.89
N PRO A 231 19.00 11.44 -6.64
CA PRO A 231 20.13 11.18 -5.78
C PRO A 231 20.91 9.95 -6.26
N PRO A 232 22.25 9.93 -6.06
CA PRO A 232 23.06 8.76 -6.42
C PRO A 232 22.89 7.58 -5.47
N GLU A 233 22.37 7.83 -4.26
CA GLU A 233 22.16 6.81 -3.23
C GLU A 233 20.67 6.43 -3.18
N LYS A 234 20.40 5.14 -3.32
CA LYS A 234 19.04 4.60 -3.17
C LYS A 234 18.64 4.57 -1.72
N LYS A 235 17.44 5.08 -1.41
CA LYS A 235 16.86 5.03 -0.08
C LYS A 235 15.40 4.61 -0.16
N GLY A 236 15.04 3.63 0.64
CA GLY A 236 13.67 3.12 0.64
C GLY A 236 13.48 1.98 1.62
N VAL A 237 12.27 1.47 1.62
CA VAL A 237 11.85 0.30 2.38
C VAL A 237 11.27 -0.72 1.40
N VAL A 238 11.60 -1.97 1.64
CA VAL A 238 10.99 -3.10 0.94
C VAL A 238 10.15 -3.87 1.93
N ASP A 239 8.91 -4.13 1.59
CA ASP A 239 8.01 -4.89 2.43
C ASP A 239 6.98 -5.63 1.57
N LEU A 240 6.08 -6.37 2.20
CA LEU A 240 5.07 -7.16 1.53
C LEU A 240 3.68 -6.54 1.67
N TYR A 241 2.96 -6.45 0.57
CA TYR A 241 1.54 -6.14 0.56
C TYR A 241 0.71 -7.43 0.62
N ASP A 242 -0.38 -7.43 1.37
CA ASP A 242 -1.41 -8.48 1.35
C ASP A 242 -2.43 -8.14 0.28
N VAL A 243 -2.27 -8.68 -0.93
CA VAL A 243 -3.05 -8.31 -2.11
C VAL A 243 -4.08 -9.37 -2.42
N SER A 244 -5.35 -8.97 -2.54
CA SER A 244 -6.43 -9.82 -3.04
C SER A 244 -6.45 -9.86 -4.57
N ASP A 245 -7.11 -10.86 -5.16
CA ASP A 245 -7.20 -11.02 -6.62
C ASP A 245 -7.81 -9.79 -7.33
N ASP A 246 -8.60 -8.99 -6.64
CA ASP A 246 -9.29 -7.80 -7.15
C ASP A 246 -8.85 -6.47 -6.50
N TRP A 247 -7.80 -6.51 -5.68
CA TRP A 247 -7.27 -5.37 -4.92
C TRP A 247 -8.25 -4.76 -3.90
N LEU A 248 -9.32 -5.46 -3.57
CA LEU A 248 -10.28 -5.03 -2.56
C LEU A 248 -10.08 -5.82 -1.26
N PRO A 249 -10.20 -5.18 -0.09
CA PRO A 249 -10.09 -5.88 1.19
C PRO A 249 -11.27 -6.83 1.40
N ILE A 250 -10.99 -7.96 2.08
CA ILE A 250 -11.95 -9.01 2.39
C ILE A 250 -12.25 -9.00 3.88
N TYR A 251 -13.48 -8.67 4.26
CA TYR A 251 -14.00 -8.72 5.62
C TYR A 251 -15.19 -9.67 5.65
N ASP A 252 -14.95 -10.96 5.89
CA ASP A 252 -16.03 -11.97 5.78
C ASP A 252 -15.78 -13.18 6.68
N ARG A 253 -16.77 -14.03 6.70
CA ARG A 253 -16.68 -15.40 7.23
C ARG A 253 -16.18 -16.35 6.15
N THR A 254 -15.61 -17.47 6.58
CA THR A 254 -15.22 -18.56 5.69
C THR A 254 -16.18 -19.75 5.81
N ASP A 255 -15.92 -20.80 5.03
CA ASP A 255 -16.67 -22.07 5.14
C ASP A 255 -16.39 -22.83 6.45
N LEU A 256 -15.32 -22.49 7.18
CA LEU A 256 -15.03 -23.01 8.50
C LEU A 256 -15.78 -22.19 9.55
N ASP A 257 -16.80 -22.76 10.18
CA ASP A 257 -17.59 -22.07 11.19
C ASP A 257 -16.71 -21.50 12.32
N GLY A 258 -16.90 -20.22 12.64
CA GLY A 258 -16.12 -19.49 13.64
C GLY A 258 -14.76 -18.98 13.15
N PHE A 259 -14.38 -19.21 11.89
CA PHE A 259 -13.17 -18.65 11.31
C PHE A 259 -13.51 -17.49 10.35
N TYR A 260 -12.99 -16.32 10.67
CA TYR A 260 -13.24 -15.07 9.95
C TYR A 260 -11.93 -14.49 9.40
N VAL A 261 -12.06 -13.65 8.40
CA VAL A 261 -10.93 -12.96 7.77
C VAL A 261 -11.16 -11.45 7.71
N ALA A 262 -10.09 -10.68 7.95
CA ALA A 262 -9.99 -9.25 7.67
C ALA A 262 -8.61 -9.04 7.03
N ILE A 263 -8.53 -9.20 5.72
CA ILE A 263 -7.31 -9.40 4.94
C ILE A 263 -7.36 -8.63 3.62
N GLY A 264 -6.26 -8.57 2.88
CA GLY A 264 -6.22 -7.97 1.55
C GLY A 264 -6.29 -6.45 1.58
N SER A 265 -5.74 -5.81 2.62
CA SER A 265 -5.76 -4.34 2.76
C SER A 265 -4.84 -3.63 1.77
N SER A 266 -3.93 -4.35 1.10
CA SER A 266 -3.00 -3.83 0.09
C SER A 266 -2.11 -2.68 0.56
N GLY A 267 -1.67 -2.72 1.82
CA GLY A 267 -0.77 -1.74 2.42
C GLY A 267 -1.44 -0.74 3.35
#